data_720f874ab881ad17ee425d7fa4947008
#
_entry.id   720f874ab881ad17ee425d7fa4947008
#
_cell.length_a   1.000
_cell.length_b   1.000
_cell.length_c   1.000
_cell.angle_alpha   90.00
_cell.angle_beta   90.00
_cell.angle_gamma   90.00
#
_symmetry.space_group_name_H-M   'P 1'
#
loop_
_entity.id
_entity.type
_entity.pdbx_description
1 polymer ?
#
loop_
_entity_poly.entity_id
_entity_poly.type
_entity_poly.pdbx_seq_one_letter_code
_entity_poly.pdbx_strand_id
1 'polypeptide(L)'
;MSREEIESYGLPFREEYLIPYIHESFLGQVFGPHTDYVKQTFLLPAETPGVYHMKPEFTTQREVESFFAGKNDENSLWIRDGLYTLISDVLFVPDTKEKDKYHPRIGIQRDFIFRSLNEQEQNAFNRLYDQYYYHRHNEFWRQQAMKKLPQLTQSTRMLVCGEDLGMIPDCVSSVMNDLRILSLEIQRMPKNPMHEFGYLNEYPYRSVCTISTHDMSTLRGWWEEDYLQTQRYYNTMPVSYTHLRAHETRRHL
;
A
#
# COMPACT_ATOMS: atom_id res chain seq x y z
N MET A 1 -19.57 1.61 2.27
CA MET A 1 -20.58 0.52 2.32
C MET A 1 -21.46 0.73 3.53
N SER A 2 -22.77 0.40 3.47
CA SER A 2 -23.64 0.38 4.66
C SER A 2 -23.42 -0.91 5.47
N ARG A 3 -24.02 -0.97 6.68
CA ARG A 3 -24.02 -2.21 7.49
C ARG A 3 -24.71 -3.36 6.75
N GLU A 4 -25.89 -3.12 6.18
CA GLU A 4 -26.65 -4.11 5.44
C GLU A 4 -25.86 -4.64 4.22
N GLU A 5 -25.13 -3.76 3.56
CA GLU A 5 -24.25 -4.14 2.45
C GLU A 5 -23.11 -5.06 2.93
N ILE A 6 -22.48 -4.76 4.06
CA ILE A 6 -21.43 -5.62 4.66
C ILE A 6 -22.00 -6.99 5.03
N GLU A 7 -23.15 -7.01 5.69
CA GLU A 7 -23.80 -8.24 6.13
C GLU A 7 -24.27 -9.12 4.96
N SER A 8 -24.61 -8.50 3.81
CA SER A 8 -24.99 -9.23 2.60
C SER A 8 -23.89 -10.14 2.06
N TYR A 9 -22.61 -9.88 2.42
CA TYR A 9 -21.47 -10.76 2.10
C TYR A 9 -21.31 -11.93 3.08
N GLY A 10 -22.13 -11.97 4.14
CA GLY A 10 -22.05 -12.99 5.20
C GLY A 10 -21.09 -12.63 6.33
N LEU A 11 -20.71 -11.36 6.45
CA LEU A 11 -19.94 -10.83 7.56
C LEU A 11 -20.86 -10.07 8.52
N PRO A 12 -21.24 -10.62 9.69
CA PRO A 12 -22.01 -9.89 10.69
C PRO A 12 -21.29 -8.60 11.09
N PHE A 13 -21.98 -7.45 11.01
CA PHE A 13 -21.35 -6.19 11.39
C PHE A 13 -21.27 -6.09 12.92
N ARG A 14 -20.11 -5.72 13.44
CA ARG A 14 -19.85 -5.48 14.86
C ARG A 14 -19.15 -4.15 15.05
N GLU A 15 -19.49 -3.43 16.12
CA GLU A 15 -18.84 -2.14 16.45
C GLU A 15 -17.35 -2.32 16.76
N GLU A 16 -16.94 -3.48 17.23
CA GLU A 16 -15.55 -3.84 17.50
C GLU A 16 -14.68 -3.82 16.24
N TYR A 17 -15.27 -3.89 15.06
CA TYR A 17 -14.54 -3.77 13.79
C TYR A 17 -14.07 -2.34 13.48
N LEU A 18 -14.59 -1.35 14.20
CA LEU A 18 -14.27 0.07 14.05
C LEU A 18 -13.24 0.58 15.06
N ILE A 19 -12.89 -0.24 16.05
CA ILE A 19 -11.94 0.13 17.11
C ILE A 19 -10.70 -0.76 17.01
N PRO A 20 -9.52 -0.26 17.47
CA PRO A 20 -8.29 -1.03 17.48
C PRO A 20 -8.43 -2.39 18.19
N TYR A 21 -8.06 -3.47 17.52
CA TYR A 21 -8.05 -4.80 18.13
C TYR A 21 -6.75 -5.03 18.90
N ILE A 22 -6.82 -4.91 20.23
CA ILE A 22 -5.66 -5.02 21.10
C ILE A 22 -5.85 -6.21 22.03
N HIS A 23 -5.13 -7.29 21.76
CA HIS A 23 -5.18 -8.51 22.57
C HIS A 23 -3.80 -8.86 23.10
N GLU A 24 -3.73 -9.36 24.34
CA GLU A 24 -2.48 -9.68 25.05
C GLU A 24 -1.53 -10.58 24.25
N SER A 25 -2.09 -11.56 23.52
CA SER A 25 -1.30 -12.48 22.71
C SER A 25 -0.42 -11.83 21.63
N PHE A 26 -0.72 -10.59 21.24
CA PHE A 26 0.01 -9.87 20.20
C PHE A 26 0.97 -8.81 20.75
N LEU A 27 0.71 -8.30 21.94
CA LEU A 27 1.52 -7.23 22.53
C LEU A 27 2.99 -7.62 22.63
N GLY A 28 3.28 -8.85 23.02
CA GLY A 28 4.65 -9.36 23.08
C GLY A 28 5.35 -9.44 21.72
N GLN A 29 4.60 -9.66 20.63
CA GLN A 29 5.15 -9.68 19.28
C GLN A 29 5.49 -8.27 18.78
N VAL A 30 4.69 -7.26 19.18
CA VAL A 30 4.86 -5.88 18.76
C VAL A 30 5.93 -5.16 19.59
N PHE A 31 5.91 -5.33 20.92
CA PHE A 31 6.69 -4.52 21.85
C PHE A 31 7.84 -5.27 22.54
N GLY A 32 7.88 -6.60 22.44
CA GLY A 32 8.95 -7.40 23.07
C GLY A 32 9.12 -7.06 24.57
N PRO A 33 10.32 -6.63 24.98
CA PRO A 33 10.61 -6.31 26.39
C PRO A 33 9.87 -5.06 26.91
N HIS A 34 9.28 -4.25 26.03
CA HIS A 34 8.56 -3.03 26.39
C HIS A 34 7.07 -3.26 26.66
N THR A 35 6.59 -4.51 26.55
CA THR A 35 5.17 -4.85 26.68
C THR A 35 4.54 -4.35 27.98
N ASP A 36 5.17 -4.57 29.13
CA ASP A 36 4.61 -4.16 30.43
C ASP A 36 4.56 -2.63 30.57
N TYR A 37 5.59 -1.92 30.09
CA TYR A 37 5.59 -0.47 30.04
C TYR A 37 4.45 0.07 29.18
N VAL A 38 4.24 -0.53 28.00
CA VAL A 38 3.15 -0.13 27.09
C VAL A 38 1.79 -0.38 27.71
N LYS A 39 1.56 -1.54 28.33
CA LYS A 39 0.30 -1.85 29.02
C LYS A 39 0.00 -0.84 30.11
N GLN A 40 0.97 -0.48 30.95
CA GLN A 40 0.78 0.47 32.05
C GLN A 40 0.58 1.90 31.57
N THR A 41 1.30 2.32 30.56
CA THR A 41 1.36 3.71 30.13
C THR A 41 0.23 4.06 29.16
N PHE A 42 -0.07 3.22 28.18
CA PHE A 42 -0.91 3.56 27.03
C PHE A 42 -2.24 2.81 26.97
N LEU A 43 -2.39 1.70 27.71
CA LEU A 43 -3.54 0.83 27.59
C LEU A 43 -4.39 0.79 28.86
N LEU A 44 -5.68 0.48 28.68
CA LEU A 44 -6.65 0.16 29.72
C LEU A 44 -7.16 -1.25 29.47
N PRO A 45 -7.27 -2.11 30.51
CA PRO A 45 -7.90 -3.41 30.35
C PRO A 45 -9.40 -3.24 30.04
N ALA A 46 -9.89 -4.03 29.07
CA ALA A 46 -11.31 -4.13 28.76
C ALA A 46 -12.03 -5.10 29.73
N GLU A 47 -13.35 -5.21 29.61
CA GLU A 47 -14.14 -6.18 30.39
C GLU A 47 -13.77 -7.64 30.04
N THR A 48 -13.41 -7.89 28.78
CA THR A 48 -12.97 -9.20 28.33
C THR A 48 -11.51 -9.44 28.73
N PRO A 49 -11.19 -10.53 29.44
CA PRO A 49 -9.82 -10.83 29.85
C PRO A 49 -8.87 -10.91 28.65
N GLY A 50 -7.70 -10.27 28.78
CA GLY A 50 -6.67 -10.23 27.73
C GLY A 50 -6.92 -9.23 26.61
N VAL A 51 -8.03 -8.50 26.64
CA VAL A 51 -8.35 -7.42 25.70
C VAL A 51 -8.05 -6.07 26.34
N TYR A 52 -7.56 -5.14 25.54
CA TYR A 52 -7.22 -3.79 25.96
C TYR A 52 -7.81 -2.75 25.02
N HIS A 53 -7.94 -1.51 25.53
CA HIS A 53 -8.25 -0.33 24.75
C HIS A 53 -7.13 0.69 24.91
N MET A 54 -6.95 1.54 23.93
CA MET A 54 -6.09 2.73 24.09
C MET A 54 -6.65 3.64 25.16
N LYS A 55 -5.79 4.22 26.00
CA LYS A 55 -6.21 5.29 26.90
C LYS A 55 -6.72 6.48 26.09
N PRO A 56 -7.70 7.27 26.63
CA PRO A 56 -8.31 8.38 25.90
C PRO A 56 -7.31 9.40 25.35
N GLU A 57 -6.16 9.58 26.01
CA GLU A 57 -5.09 10.49 25.62
C GLU A 57 -4.21 10.00 24.46
N PHE A 58 -4.41 8.74 23.99
CA PHE A 58 -3.56 8.09 22.99
C PHE A 58 -4.37 7.38 21.90
N THR A 59 -5.58 7.82 21.62
CA THR A 59 -6.48 7.17 20.65
C THR A 59 -6.11 7.46 19.20
N THR A 60 -5.28 8.47 18.96
CA THR A 60 -4.85 8.88 17.62
C THR A 60 -3.32 8.85 17.48
N GLN A 61 -2.84 8.65 16.26
CA GLN A 61 -1.40 8.73 15.97
C GLN A 61 -0.81 10.12 16.33
N ARG A 62 -1.59 11.19 16.17
CA ARG A 62 -1.15 12.56 16.53
C ARG A 62 -0.88 12.70 18.03
N GLU A 63 -1.72 12.13 18.87
CA GLU A 63 -1.54 12.15 20.33
C GLU A 63 -0.31 11.36 20.74
N VAL A 64 -0.12 10.18 20.14
CA VAL A 64 1.09 9.36 20.34
C VAL A 64 2.33 10.12 19.86
N GLU A 65 2.31 10.71 18.67
CA GLU A 65 3.43 11.52 18.16
C GLU A 65 3.79 12.67 19.11
N SER A 66 2.76 13.35 19.64
CA SER A 66 2.96 14.44 20.60
C SER A 66 3.64 13.98 21.89
N PHE A 67 3.32 12.79 22.38
CA PHE A 67 3.97 12.19 23.55
C PHE A 67 5.44 11.84 23.31
N PHE A 68 5.76 11.40 22.10
CA PHE A 68 7.12 11.05 21.70
C PHE A 68 7.91 12.22 21.10
N ALA A 69 7.34 13.42 21.04
CA ALA A 69 8.02 14.59 20.51
C ALA A 69 9.38 14.83 21.21
N GLY A 70 10.45 14.87 20.43
CA GLY A 70 11.81 15.04 20.93
C GLY A 70 12.49 13.75 21.48
N LYS A 71 11.83 12.61 21.48
CA LYS A 71 12.38 11.31 21.88
C LYS A 71 12.80 10.55 20.63
N ASN A 72 14.09 10.52 20.34
CA ASN A 72 14.64 9.95 19.11
C ASN A 72 15.50 8.69 19.35
N ASP A 73 15.49 8.17 20.58
CA ASP A 73 16.17 6.90 20.87
C ASP A 73 15.42 5.71 20.28
N GLU A 74 16.13 4.63 20.02
CA GLU A 74 15.62 3.44 19.33
C GLU A 74 14.39 2.83 20.03
N ASN A 75 14.40 2.78 21.37
CA ASN A 75 13.28 2.22 22.13
C ASN A 75 12.01 3.09 22.02
N SER A 76 12.18 4.40 22.10
CA SER A 76 11.07 5.36 21.94
C SER A 76 10.44 5.25 20.55
N LEU A 77 11.27 5.16 19.51
CA LEU A 77 10.79 4.98 18.13
C LEU A 77 10.08 3.63 17.95
N TRP A 78 10.64 2.55 18.47
CA TRP A 78 9.98 1.24 18.42
C TRP A 78 8.62 1.25 19.11
N ILE A 79 8.53 1.80 20.33
CA ILE A 79 7.24 1.86 21.06
C ILE A 79 6.24 2.73 20.28
N ARG A 80 6.65 3.89 19.80
CA ARG A 80 5.81 4.78 18.99
C ARG A 80 5.22 4.07 17.77
N ASP A 81 6.06 3.41 16.98
CA ASP A 81 5.68 2.74 15.75
C ASP A 81 4.80 1.51 16.03
N GLY A 82 5.06 0.82 17.13
CA GLY A 82 4.19 -0.24 17.64
C GLY A 82 2.80 0.28 18.03
N LEU A 83 2.71 1.43 18.68
CA LEU A 83 1.43 2.07 19.02
C LEU A 83 0.66 2.50 17.76
N TYR A 84 1.35 2.97 16.72
CA TYR A 84 0.72 3.25 15.41
C TYR A 84 0.13 1.98 14.80
N THR A 85 0.85 0.85 14.91
CA THR A 85 0.35 -0.44 14.46
C THR A 85 -0.92 -0.84 15.20
N LEU A 86 -0.96 -0.69 16.54
CA LEU A 86 -2.18 -0.98 17.32
C LEU A 86 -3.35 -0.09 16.89
N ILE A 87 -3.15 1.23 16.84
CA ILE A 87 -4.21 2.20 16.48
C ILE A 87 -4.80 1.91 15.10
N SER A 88 -3.98 1.44 14.16
CA SER A 88 -4.41 1.15 12.80
C SER A 88 -5.06 -0.23 12.62
N ASP A 89 -5.05 -1.10 13.64
CA ASP A 89 -5.57 -2.47 13.53
C ASP A 89 -7.11 -2.49 13.69
N VAL A 90 -7.80 -1.95 12.71
CA VAL A 90 -9.27 -1.89 12.59
C VAL A 90 -9.71 -2.54 11.29
N LEU A 91 -10.83 -3.25 11.28
CA LEU A 91 -11.32 -3.93 10.08
C LEU A 91 -11.97 -2.95 9.08
N PHE A 92 -12.68 -1.96 9.60
CA PHE A 92 -13.33 -0.92 8.81
C PHE A 92 -13.01 0.48 9.36
N VAL A 93 -12.99 1.44 8.44
CA VAL A 93 -12.83 2.87 8.76
C VAL A 93 -14.17 3.56 8.45
N PRO A 94 -14.76 4.31 9.40
CA PRO A 94 -15.95 5.10 9.14
C PRO A 94 -15.72 6.16 8.07
N ASP A 95 -16.71 6.40 7.23
CA ASP A 95 -16.68 7.51 6.28
C ASP A 95 -16.76 8.86 7.02
N THR A 96 -15.93 9.82 6.61
CA THR A 96 -15.87 11.13 7.27
C THR A 96 -16.99 12.09 6.87
N LYS A 97 -17.73 11.79 5.80
CA LYS A 97 -18.76 12.66 5.21
C LYS A 97 -20.15 12.04 5.30
N GLU A 98 -20.23 10.72 5.13
CA GLU A 98 -21.50 10.00 5.12
C GLU A 98 -21.64 9.15 6.38
N LYS A 99 -22.62 9.49 7.21
CA LYS A 99 -22.95 8.73 8.41
C LYS A 99 -23.34 7.28 8.04
N ASP A 100 -22.97 6.33 8.90
CA ASP A 100 -23.27 4.91 8.75
C ASP A 100 -22.75 4.28 7.44
N LYS A 101 -21.67 4.85 6.92
CA LYS A 101 -20.87 4.29 5.82
C LYS A 101 -19.48 3.92 6.30
N TYR A 102 -18.97 2.83 5.76
CA TYR A 102 -17.71 2.22 6.19
C TYR A 102 -16.87 1.81 4.98
N HIS A 103 -15.56 1.86 5.15
CA HIS A 103 -14.58 1.43 4.16
C HIS A 103 -13.78 0.27 4.73
N PRO A 104 -13.66 -0.88 4.05
CA PRO A 104 -12.74 -1.92 4.48
C PRO A 104 -11.32 -1.34 4.49
N ARG A 105 -10.55 -1.56 5.57
CA ARG A 105 -9.20 -1.03 5.64
C ARG A 105 -8.30 -1.75 4.64
N ILE A 106 -7.53 -0.99 3.87
CA ILE A 106 -6.60 -1.53 2.87
C ILE A 106 -5.45 -2.31 3.56
N GLY A 107 -5.11 -3.48 3.02
CA GLY A 107 -3.99 -4.30 3.50
C GLY A 107 -4.22 -5.02 4.82
N ILE A 108 -5.45 -5.01 5.38
CA ILE A 108 -5.80 -5.53 6.70
C ILE A 108 -5.57 -7.04 6.87
N GLN A 109 -5.49 -7.81 5.78
CA GLN A 109 -5.34 -9.27 5.81
C GLN A 109 -4.08 -9.74 6.56
N ARG A 110 -3.12 -8.86 6.81
CA ARG A 110 -1.89 -9.15 7.56
C ARG A 110 -1.97 -8.79 9.04
N ASP A 111 -3.02 -8.07 9.44
CA ASP A 111 -3.14 -7.49 10.77
C ASP A 111 -3.88 -8.44 11.74
N PHE A 112 -3.83 -8.13 13.03
CA PHE A 112 -4.30 -9.03 14.08
C PHE A 112 -5.82 -9.19 14.08
N ILE A 113 -6.58 -8.10 13.85
CA ILE A 113 -8.04 -8.17 13.81
C ILE A 113 -8.53 -9.13 12.72
N PHE A 114 -7.96 -9.10 11.53
CA PHE A 114 -8.34 -10.01 10.45
C PHE A 114 -8.01 -11.47 10.81
N ARG A 115 -6.82 -11.70 11.40
CA ARG A 115 -6.40 -13.03 11.83
C ARG A 115 -7.21 -13.59 13.01
N SER A 116 -7.88 -12.73 13.79
CA SER A 116 -8.77 -13.14 14.87
C SER A 116 -10.15 -13.61 14.39
N LEU A 117 -10.53 -13.30 13.15
CA LEU A 117 -11.78 -13.75 12.55
C LEU A 117 -11.73 -15.26 12.30
N ASN A 118 -12.89 -15.92 12.38
CA ASN A 118 -12.99 -17.29 11.91
C ASN A 118 -12.91 -17.38 10.37
N GLU A 119 -12.71 -18.58 9.85
CA GLU A 119 -12.50 -18.80 8.41
C GLU A 119 -13.69 -18.29 7.55
N GLN A 120 -14.91 -18.44 8.03
CA GLN A 120 -16.11 -17.97 7.31
C GLN A 120 -16.14 -16.45 7.24
N GLU A 121 -15.82 -15.77 8.33
CA GLU A 121 -15.74 -14.30 8.40
C GLU A 121 -14.58 -13.76 7.55
N GLN A 122 -13.40 -14.42 7.58
CA GLN A 122 -12.28 -14.06 6.70
C GLN A 122 -12.65 -14.17 5.22
N ASN A 123 -13.29 -15.27 4.84
CA ASN A 123 -13.76 -15.48 3.46
C ASN A 123 -14.84 -14.46 3.06
N ALA A 124 -15.76 -14.12 3.96
CA ALA A 124 -16.77 -13.10 3.73
C ALA A 124 -16.13 -11.71 3.54
N PHE A 125 -15.20 -11.35 4.42
CA PHE A 125 -14.45 -10.10 4.30
C PHE A 125 -13.63 -10.05 3.01
N ASN A 126 -12.95 -11.11 2.62
CA ASN A 126 -12.15 -11.13 1.39
C ASN A 126 -13.02 -10.93 0.14
N ARG A 127 -14.21 -11.54 0.06
CA ARG A 127 -15.17 -11.28 -1.04
C ARG A 127 -15.63 -9.83 -1.08
N LEU A 128 -15.96 -9.26 0.09
CA LEU A 128 -16.34 -7.85 0.24
C LEU A 128 -15.19 -6.93 -0.18
N TYR A 129 -13.98 -7.21 0.28
CA TYR A 129 -12.76 -6.45 -0.03
C TYR A 129 -12.47 -6.44 -1.54
N ASP A 130 -12.54 -7.61 -2.18
CA ASP A 130 -12.34 -7.77 -3.61
C ASP A 130 -13.37 -6.94 -4.40
N GLN A 131 -14.65 -7.10 -4.07
CA GLN A 131 -15.73 -6.32 -4.70
C GLN A 131 -15.52 -4.82 -4.50
N TYR A 132 -15.12 -4.39 -3.29
CA TYR A 132 -14.94 -2.99 -2.97
C TYR A 132 -13.77 -2.36 -3.75
N TYR A 133 -12.59 -2.97 -3.70
CA TYR A 133 -11.37 -2.36 -4.24
C TYR A 133 -11.15 -2.64 -5.73
N TYR A 134 -11.51 -3.82 -6.22
CA TYR A 134 -11.18 -4.23 -7.59
C TYR A 134 -12.35 -4.12 -8.57
N HIS A 135 -13.62 -4.14 -8.09
CA HIS A 135 -14.77 -4.02 -8.97
C HIS A 135 -15.45 -2.66 -8.85
N ARG A 136 -15.95 -2.30 -7.67
CA ARG A 136 -16.66 -1.05 -7.44
C ARG A 136 -15.79 0.19 -7.71
N HIS A 137 -14.57 0.21 -7.21
CA HIS A 137 -13.62 1.30 -7.45
C HIS A 137 -13.25 1.44 -8.91
N ASN A 138 -13.15 0.33 -9.64
CA ASN A 138 -12.80 0.33 -11.05
C ASN A 138 -13.79 1.16 -11.87
N GLU A 139 -15.09 0.89 -11.75
CA GLU A 139 -16.13 1.63 -12.47
C GLU A 139 -16.23 3.10 -12.03
N PHE A 140 -16.18 3.34 -10.72
CA PHE A 140 -16.19 4.70 -10.19
C PHE A 140 -15.01 5.52 -10.72
N TRP A 141 -13.82 4.94 -10.69
CA TRP A 141 -12.60 5.59 -11.15
C TRP A 141 -12.67 5.92 -12.64
N ARG A 142 -13.12 4.97 -13.48
CA ARG A 142 -13.33 5.19 -14.91
C ARG A 142 -14.27 6.37 -15.18
N GLN A 143 -15.40 6.40 -14.50
CA GLN A 143 -16.37 7.50 -14.66
C GLN A 143 -15.78 8.86 -14.27
N GLN A 144 -15.06 8.95 -13.16
CA GLN A 144 -14.44 10.19 -12.72
C GLN A 144 -13.28 10.61 -13.64
N ALA A 145 -12.46 9.67 -14.10
CA ALA A 145 -11.38 9.93 -15.03
C ALA A 145 -11.92 10.50 -16.36
N MET A 146 -12.94 9.88 -16.93
CA MET A 146 -13.53 10.32 -18.20
C MET A 146 -14.28 11.66 -18.12
N LYS A 147 -14.62 12.15 -16.93
CA LYS A 147 -15.12 13.52 -16.75
C LYS A 147 -14.01 14.58 -16.72
N LYS A 148 -12.83 14.25 -16.20
CA LYS A 148 -11.76 15.22 -15.89
C LYS A 148 -10.60 15.18 -16.88
N LEU A 149 -10.09 13.99 -17.19
CA LEU A 149 -8.87 13.84 -18.00
C LEU A 149 -9.00 14.29 -19.45
N PRO A 150 -10.15 14.16 -20.14
CA PRO A 150 -10.30 14.73 -21.50
C PRO A 150 -10.05 16.23 -21.55
N GLN A 151 -10.52 16.98 -20.56
CA GLN A 151 -10.27 18.43 -20.48
C GLN A 151 -8.79 18.73 -20.30
N LEU A 152 -8.09 17.96 -19.46
CA LEU A 152 -6.65 18.10 -19.25
C LEU A 152 -5.88 17.84 -20.55
N THR A 153 -6.14 16.74 -21.23
CA THR A 153 -5.42 16.36 -22.46
C THR A 153 -5.70 17.30 -23.64
N GLN A 154 -6.89 17.92 -23.68
CA GLN A 154 -7.28 18.88 -24.71
C GLN A 154 -6.79 20.31 -24.45
N SER A 155 -6.46 20.65 -23.21
CA SER A 155 -6.00 21.99 -22.82
C SER A 155 -4.56 22.29 -23.21
N THR A 156 -3.80 21.30 -23.66
CA THR A 156 -2.38 21.43 -24.01
C THR A 156 -2.04 20.68 -25.29
N ARG A 157 -0.96 21.12 -25.96
CA ARG A 157 -0.32 20.38 -27.07
C ARG A 157 0.85 19.52 -26.58
N MET A 158 1.16 19.55 -25.30
CA MET A 158 2.20 18.72 -24.72
C MET A 158 1.76 17.26 -24.67
N LEU A 159 2.72 16.37 -24.72
CA LEU A 159 2.51 14.95 -24.49
C LEU A 159 2.24 14.74 -22.99
N VAL A 160 1.08 14.21 -22.66
CA VAL A 160 0.68 13.95 -21.27
C VAL A 160 1.19 12.59 -20.85
N CYS A 161 1.87 12.54 -19.72
CA CYS A 161 2.34 11.32 -19.09
C CYS A 161 1.62 11.15 -17.75
N GLY A 162 1.17 9.93 -17.44
CA GLY A 162 0.57 9.57 -16.17
C GLY A 162 1.52 8.69 -15.36
N GLU A 163 1.58 8.90 -14.06
CA GLU A 163 2.15 7.95 -13.13
C GLU A 163 1.04 6.95 -12.77
N ASP A 164 1.25 5.68 -13.11
CA ASP A 164 0.28 4.58 -12.98
C ASP A 164 0.92 3.39 -12.28
N LEU A 165 1.52 3.66 -11.12
CA LEU A 165 2.21 2.67 -10.29
C LEU A 165 1.37 2.26 -9.08
N GLY A 166 1.72 1.11 -8.49
CA GLY A 166 1.10 0.60 -7.28
C GLY A 166 -0.28 -0.04 -7.53
N MET A 167 -1.21 0.15 -6.59
CA MET A 167 -2.55 -0.41 -6.66
C MET A 167 -3.47 0.48 -7.50
N ILE A 168 -3.49 0.27 -8.80
CA ILE A 168 -4.34 0.99 -9.74
C ILE A 168 -5.54 0.15 -10.16
N PRO A 169 -6.73 0.76 -10.42
CA PRO A 169 -7.87 0.06 -11.01
C PRO A 169 -7.57 -0.47 -12.42
N ASP A 170 -8.13 -1.60 -12.79
CA ASP A 170 -7.90 -2.24 -14.11
C ASP A 170 -8.25 -1.33 -15.29
N CYS A 171 -9.23 -0.42 -15.11
CA CYS A 171 -9.62 0.51 -16.16
C CYS A 171 -8.57 1.57 -16.50
N VAL A 172 -7.54 1.75 -15.67
CA VAL A 172 -6.53 2.82 -15.86
C VAL A 172 -5.85 2.68 -17.21
N SER A 173 -5.35 1.49 -17.55
CA SER A 173 -4.66 1.24 -18.82
C SER A 173 -5.55 1.56 -20.03
N SER A 174 -6.83 1.18 -20.01
CA SER A 174 -7.77 1.49 -21.10
C SER A 174 -8.04 3.00 -21.19
N VAL A 175 -8.28 3.68 -20.08
CA VAL A 175 -8.52 5.13 -20.05
C VAL A 175 -7.31 5.90 -20.55
N MET A 176 -6.10 5.54 -20.12
CA MET A 176 -4.86 6.17 -20.59
C MET A 176 -4.67 5.97 -22.10
N ASN A 177 -4.94 4.76 -22.61
CA ASN A 177 -4.85 4.48 -24.03
C ASN A 177 -5.88 5.28 -24.85
N ASP A 178 -7.14 5.35 -24.42
CA ASP A 178 -8.21 6.13 -25.06
C ASP A 178 -7.85 7.61 -25.15
N LEU A 179 -7.26 8.16 -24.10
CA LEU A 179 -6.87 9.57 -23.98
C LEU A 179 -5.44 9.87 -24.48
N ARG A 180 -4.73 8.87 -24.97
CA ARG A 180 -3.32 8.96 -25.43
C ARG A 180 -2.37 9.50 -24.36
N ILE A 181 -2.62 9.16 -23.11
CA ILE A 181 -1.72 9.44 -21.98
C ILE A 181 -0.69 8.32 -21.93
N LEU A 182 0.59 8.69 -21.81
CA LEU A 182 1.68 7.71 -21.68
C LEU A 182 1.68 7.12 -20.28
N SER A 183 1.86 5.81 -20.19
CA SER A 183 2.11 5.10 -18.92
C SER A 183 3.56 5.28 -18.48
N LEU A 184 3.85 5.00 -17.21
CA LEU A 184 5.20 4.97 -16.67
C LEU A 184 5.66 3.51 -16.49
N GLU A 185 6.77 3.17 -17.14
CA GLU A 185 7.39 1.85 -17.02
C GLU A 185 8.77 1.97 -16.36
N ILE A 186 8.93 1.34 -15.20
CA ILE A 186 10.17 1.37 -14.43
C ILE A 186 10.80 -0.03 -14.45
N GLN A 187 11.98 -0.14 -15.02
CA GLN A 187 12.62 -1.44 -15.21
C GLN A 187 12.90 -2.19 -13.90
N ARG A 188 13.21 -1.45 -12.82
CA ARG A 188 13.48 -2.03 -11.49
C ARG A 188 12.22 -2.26 -10.65
N MET A 189 11.06 -1.82 -11.13
CA MET A 189 9.77 -1.95 -10.46
C MET A 189 8.69 -2.29 -11.49
N PRO A 190 8.70 -3.53 -12.02
CA PRO A 190 7.73 -3.93 -13.05
C PRO A 190 6.32 -3.96 -12.48
N LYS A 191 5.34 -3.61 -13.32
CA LYS A 191 3.91 -3.71 -12.99
C LYS A 191 3.43 -5.15 -12.89
N ASN A 192 4.08 -6.05 -13.62
CA ASN A 192 3.81 -7.49 -13.52
C ASN A 192 4.52 -8.08 -12.29
N PRO A 193 3.78 -8.51 -11.25
CA PRO A 193 4.36 -9.03 -10.02
C PRO A 193 5.09 -10.38 -10.19
N MET A 194 4.92 -11.04 -11.33
CA MET A 194 5.62 -12.28 -11.65
C MET A 194 7.06 -12.06 -12.14
N HIS A 195 7.41 -10.82 -12.45
CA HIS A 195 8.74 -10.45 -12.90
C HIS A 195 9.47 -9.66 -11.79
N GLU A 196 10.74 -9.99 -11.56
CA GLU A 196 11.61 -9.21 -10.67
C GLU A 196 12.04 -7.90 -11.33
N PHE A 197 12.20 -7.91 -12.67
CA PHE A 197 12.58 -6.75 -13.47
C PHE A 197 11.73 -6.66 -14.73
N GLY A 198 11.50 -5.44 -15.22
CA GLY A 198 10.73 -5.20 -16.42
C GLY A 198 11.49 -5.55 -17.69
N TYR A 199 10.82 -6.23 -18.63
CA TYR A 199 11.36 -6.53 -19.95
C TYR A 199 10.99 -5.43 -20.95
N LEU A 200 11.97 -4.78 -21.54
CA LEU A 200 11.78 -3.61 -22.41
C LEU A 200 10.90 -3.91 -23.64
N ASN A 201 10.92 -5.14 -24.14
CA ASN A 201 10.12 -5.57 -25.27
C ASN A 201 8.64 -5.81 -24.95
N GLU A 202 8.29 -5.86 -23.65
CA GLU A 202 6.91 -6.01 -23.20
C GLU A 202 6.23 -4.66 -22.90
N TYR A 203 6.99 -3.56 -22.92
CA TYR A 203 6.46 -2.25 -22.59
C TYR A 203 5.50 -1.74 -23.67
N PRO A 204 4.39 -1.10 -23.27
CA PRO A 204 3.46 -0.50 -24.22
C PRO A 204 4.16 0.56 -25.07
N TYR A 205 3.79 0.64 -26.35
CA TYR A 205 4.32 1.68 -27.24
C TYR A 205 4.12 3.10 -26.69
N ARG A 206 2.99 3.33 -26.01
CA ARG A 206 2.68 4.61 -25.36
C ARG A 206 3.11 4.58 -23.90
N SER A 207 4.40 4.55 -23.66
CA SER A 207 4.96 4.61 -22.32
C SER A 207 6.19 5.51 -22.24
N VAL A 208 6.47 5.99 -21.07
CA VAL A 208 7.75 6.56 -20.66
C VAL A 208 8.51 5.46 -19.95
N CYS A 209 9.59 5.01 -20.54
CA CYS A 209 10.47 4.02 -19.94
C CYS A 209 11.61 4.71 -19.19
N THR A 210 11.80 4.36 -17.94
CA THR A 210 12.90 4.86 -17.12
C THR A 210 13.48 3.77 -16.25
N ILE A 211 14.72 3.94 -15.85
CA ILE A 211 15.40 3.00 -14.95
C ILE A 211 15.14 3.32 -13.48
N SER A 212 14.78 4.58 -13.19
CA SER A 212 14.57 5.09 -11.83
C SER A 212 13.65 6.30 -11.84
N THR A 213 13.06 6.62 -10.68
CA THR A 213 12.29 7.84 -10.42
C THR A 213 12.89 8.61 -9.24
N HIS A 214 12.31 9.78 -8.91
CA HIS A 214 12.71 10.55 -7.72
C HIS A 214 12.38 9.86 -6.39
N ASP A 215 11.52 8.83 -6.40
CA ASP A 215 11.13 8.04 -5.22
C ASP A 215 12.02 6.80 -5.00
N MET A 216 13.07 6.63 -5.78
CA MET A 216 13.94 5.47 -5.77
C MET A 216 15.41 5.91 -5.73
N SER A 217 16.29 5.01 -5.29
CA SER A 217 17.74 5.20 -5.41
C SER A 217 18.13 5.53 -6.85
N THR A 218 19.12 6.39 -7.03
CA THR A 218 19.76 6.58 -8.34
C THR A 218 20.25 5.24 -8.89
N LEU A 219 20.45 5.13 -10.20
CA LEU A 219 20.99 3.89 -10.78
C LEU A 219 22.31 3.46 -10.12
N ARG A 220 23.20 4.43 -9.86
CA ARG A 220 24.48 4.13 -9.22
C ARG A 220 24.28 3.69 -7.77
N GLY A 221 23.46 4.39 -6.98
CA GLY A 221 23.16 3.99 -5.61
C GLY A 221 22.59 2.57 -5.56
N TRP A 222 21.58 2.30 -6.38
CA TRP A 222 20.99 0.97 -6.47
C TRP A 222 22.00 -0.13 -6.87
N TRP A 223 22.90 0.18 -7.78
CA TRP A 223 23.94 -0.77 -8.21
C TRP A 223 24.90 -1.15 -7.10
N GLU A 224 25.11 -0.24 -6.16
CA GLU A 224 26.03 -0.40 -5.03
C GLU A 224 25.34 -0.90 -3.75
N GLU A 225 23.99 -0.82 -3.64
CA GLU A 225 23.21 -1.19 -2.45
C GLU A 225 23.15 -2.70 -2.22
N ASP A 226 22.90 -3.50 -3.24
CA ASP A 226 22.75 -4.96 -3.15
C ASP A 226 23.38 -5.67 -4.35
N TYR A 227 24.56 -6.22 -4.11
CA TYR A 227 25.28 -6.96 -5.15
C TYR A 227 24.49 -8.18 -5.68
N LEU A 228 23.76 -8.89 -4.84
CA LEU A 228 22.99 -10.06 -5.28
C LEU A 228 21.83 -9.66 -6.20
N GLN A 229 21.16 -8.57 -5.88
CA GLN A 229 20.08 -8.03 -6.72
C GLN A 229 20.62 -7.56 -8.08
N THR A 230 21.71 -6.81 -8.08
CA THR A 230 22.32 -6.34 -9.34
C THR A 230 22.90 -7.47 -10.16
N GLN A 231 23.42 -8.52 -9.53
CA GLN A 231 23.86 -9.72 -10.24
C GLN A 231 22.68 -10.47 -10.89
N ARG A 232 21.51 -10.58 -10.20
CA ARG A 232 20.29 -11.14 -10.79
C ARG A 232 19.81 -10.30 -11.96
N TYR A 233 19.81 -8.97 -11.81
CA TYR A 233 19.46 -8.06 -12.90
C TYR A 233 20.36 -8.28 -14.12
N TYR A 234 21.68 -8.31 -13.94
CA TYR A 234 22.65 -8.55 -15.00
C TYR A 234 22.41 -9.90 -15.72
N ASN A 235 22.10 -10.94 -14.96
CA ASN A 235 21.84 -12.27 -15.51
C ASN A 235 20.49 -12.38 -16.24
N THR A 236 19.49 -11.59 -15.82
CA THR A 236 18.12 -11.64 -16.36
C THR A 236 17.97 -10.79 -17.61
N MET A 237 18.67 -9.65 -17.66
CA MET A 237 18.56 -8.76 -18.81
C MET A 237 19.35 -9.35 -19.99
N PRO A 238 18.69 -9.56 -21.14
CA PRO A 238 19.40 -10.00 -22.33
C PRO A 238 20.35 -8.89 -22.78
N VAL A 239 21.58 -8.97 -22.36
CA VAL A 239 22.65 -8.13 -22.88
C VAL A 239 22.98 -8.67 -24.27
N SER A 240 22.48 -8.01 -25.30
CA SER A 240 22.92 -8.32 -26.66
C SER A 240 24.41 -7.99 -26.75
N TYR A 241 25.24 -9.00 -26.86
CA TYR A 241 26.70 -8.90 -27.04
C TYR A 241 27.08 -7.92 -28.19
N THR A 242 26.21 -7.75 -29.15
CA THR A 242 26.35 -6.79 -30.26
C THR A 242 26.28 -5.34 -29.82
N HIS A 243 25.51 -4.99 -28.77
CA HIS A 243 25.42 -3.62 -28.28
C HIS A 243 26.60 -3.20 -27.42
N LEU A 244 27.18 -4.10 -26.63
CA LEU A 244 28.40 -3.82 -25.85
C LEU A 244 29.61 -3.57 -26.77
N ARG A 245 29.78 -4.34 -27.83
CA ARG A 245 30.85 -4.11 -28.83
C ARG A 245 30.69 -2.79 -29.58
N ALA A 246 29.49 -2.33 -29.87
CA ALA A 246 29.27 -1.06 -30.53
C ALA A 246 29.65 0.15 -29.68
N HIS A 247 29.62 0.05 -28.36
CA HIS A 247 30.09 1.09 -27.44
C HIS A 247 31.59 1.06 -27.20
N GLU A 248 32.22 -0.11 -27.22
CA GLU A 248 33.68 -0.23 -27.08
C GLU A 248 34.43 0.27 -28.31
N THR A 249 33.89 0.03 -29.50
CA THR A 249 34.52 0.52 -30.75
C THR A 249 34.46 2.04 -30.92
N ARG A 250 33.57 2.75 -30.22
CA ARG A 250 33.55 4.23 -30.22
C ARG A 250 34.52 4.89 -29.23
N ARG A 251 35.15 4.14 -28.35
CA ARG A 251 36.18 4.66 -27.41
C ARG A 251 37.61 4.56 -27.93
N HIS A 252 37.79 3.97 -29.10
CA HIS A 252 39.10 3.78 -29.74
C HIS A 252 39.22 4.44 -31.12
N LEU A 253 38.31 5.38 -31.44
CA LEU A 253 38.41 6.33 -32.53
C LEU A 253 38.38 7.76 -31.99
#